data_bbc56f3e48563c5decd513f4208a789c
#
_entry.id   bbc56f3e48563c5decd513f4208a789c
#
_cell.length_a   1.000
_cell.length_b   1.000
_cell.length_c   1.000
_cell.angle_alpha   90.00
_cell.angle_beta   90.00
_cell.angle_gamma   90.00
#
_symmetry.space_group_name_H-M   'P 1'
#
loop_
_entity.id
_entity.type
_entity.pdbx_description
1 polymer ?
#
loop_
_entity_poly.entity_id
_entity_poly.type
_entity_poly.pdbx_seq_one_letter_code
_entity_poly.pdbx_strand_id
1 'polypeptide(L)' 'IEDRSVGDGMPGKHSDLHEEVERLLIDAERTRINDLFRAGKLKDEARRRIERELDLREAELPK' A
#
# COMPACT_ATOMS: atom_id res chain seq x y z
N ILE A 1 9.34 16.98 -23.72
CA ILE A 1 8.27 16.77 -24.65
C ILE A 1 8.08 15.32 -24.93
N GLU A 2 9.09 14.75 -25.42
CA GLU A 2 9.05 13.37 -25.75
C GLU A 2 8.89 12.51 -24.53
N ASP A 3 9.38 13.00 -23.46
CA ASP A 3 9.29 12.26 -22.23
C ASP A 3 7.88 11.88 -21.92
N ARG A 4 7.01 12.86 -22.04
CA ARG A 4 5.64 12.60 -21.74
C ARG A 4 5.07 11.50 -22.61
N SER A 5 5.40 11.59 -23.87
CA SER A 5 4.88 10.58 -24.76
C SER A 5 5.24 9.21 -24.29
N VAL A 6 6.46 9.08 -23.86
CA VAL A 6 6.92 7.79 -23.40
C VAL A 6 6.03 7.30 -22.28
N GLY A 7 5.82 8.15 -21.30
CA GLY A 7 5.00 7.75 -20.20
C GLY A 7 3.61 7.37 -20.64
N ASP A 8 3.08 8.09 -21.56
CA ASP A 8 1.75 7.82 -22.02
C ASP A 8 1.66 6.50 -22.76
N GLY A 9 2.73 6.13 -23.39
CA GLY A 9 2.69 4.98 -24.23
C GLY A 9 2.60 3.65 -23.51
N MET A 10 2.61 3.67 -22.18
CA MET A 10 2.64 2.41 -21.44
C MET A 10 1.62 2.37 -20.33
N PRO A 11 0.38 2.44 -20.66
CA PRO A 11 -0.65 2.44 -19.63
C PRO A 11 -0.69 1.14 -18.85
N GLY A 12 -0.50 0.03 -19.51
CA GLY A 12 -0.56 -1.25 -18.83
C GLY A 12 0.53 -1.41 -17.82
N LYS A 13 1.74 -1.11 -18.21
CA LYS A 13 2.86 -1.20 -17.29
C LYS A 13 2.73 -0.21 -16.16
N HIS A 14 2.21 0.93 -16.50
CA HIS A 14 1.99 1.96 -15.50
C HIS A 14 1.08 1.44 -14.40
N SER A 15 0.05 0.73 -14.80
CA SER A 15 -0.87 0.16 -13.83
C SER A 15 -0.19 -0.87 -12.95
N ASP A 16 0.62 -1.72 -13.56
CA ASP A 16 1.31 -2.75 -12.80
C ASP A 16 2.22 -2.12 -11.75
N LEU A 17 2.94 -1.08 -12.14
CA LEU A 17 3.81 -0.39 -11.21
C LEU A 17 3.01 0.21 -10.07
N HIS A 18 1.87 0.79 -10.40
CA HIS A 18 1.03 1.39 -9.39
C HIS A 18 0.58 0.35 -8.37
N GLU A 19 0.17 -0.81 -8.83
CA GLU A 19 -0.27 -1.86 -7.94
C GLU A 19 0.86 -2.35 -7.07
N GLU A 20 2.03 -2.47 -7.65
CA GLU A 20 3.18 -2.93 -6.90
C GLU A 20 3.54 -1.95 -5.80
N VAL A 21 3.50 -0.67 -6.13
CA VAL A 21 3.78 0.36 -5.15
C VAL A 21 2.74 0.32 -4.03
N GLU A 22 1.48 0.11 -4.39
CA GLU A 22 0.44 0.03 -3.39
C GLU A 22 0.70 -1.11 -2.42
N ARG A 23 1.10 -2.26 -2.94
CA ARG A 23 1.40 -3.40 -2.07
C ARG A 23 2.55 -3.10 -1.13
N LEU A 24 3.58 -2.47 -1.67
CA LEU A 24 4.72 -2.11 -0.84
C LEU A 24 4.33 -1.13 0.25
N LEU A 25 3.48 -0.19 -0.09
CA LEU A 25 3.01 0.77 0.90
C LEU A 25 2.20 0.09 2.00
N ILE A 26 1.36 -0.84 1.61
CA ILE A 26 0.56 -1.57 2.58
C ILE A 26 1.46 -2.37 3.51
N ASP A 27 2.45 -3.04 2.94
CA ASP A 27 3.38 -3.81 3.76
C ASP A 27 4.13 -2.91 4.72
N ALA A 28 4.59 -1.77 4.23
CA ALA A 28 5.32 -0.84 5.08
C ALA A 28 4.44 -0.35 6.21
N GLU A 29 3.17 -0.11 5.93
CA GLU A 29 2.27 0.35 6.97
C GLU A 29 2.02 -0.73 8.00
N ARG A 30 1.90 -1.98 7.55
CA ARG A 30 1.72 -3.07 8.50
C ARG A 30 2.90 -3.18 9.43
N THR A 31 4.09 -3.07 8.88
CA THR A 31 5.29 -3.13 9.70
C THR A 31 5.32 -2.01 10.70
N ARG A 32 4.98 -0.81 10.25
CA ARG A 32 5.00 0.34 11.12
C ARG A 32 3.98 0.20 12.25
N ILE A 33 2.80 -0.31 11.92
CA ILE A 33 1.78 -0.49 12.94
C ILE A 33 2.22 -1.50 13.97
N ASN A 34 2.84 -2.57 13.52
CA ASN A 34 3.36 -3.57 14.43
C ASN A 34 4.40 -2.98 15.37
N ASP A 35 5.30 -2.19 14.81
CA ASP A 35 6.33 -1.56 15.62
C ASP A 35 5.74 -0.64 16.66
N LEU A 36 4.76 0.15 16.26
CA LEU A 36 4.09 1.05 17.19
C LEU A 36 3.38 0.28 18.29
N PHE A 37 2.75 -0.82 17.91
CA PHE A 37 2.05 -1.64 18.88
C PHE A 37 3.00 -2.25 19.89
N ARG A 38 4.12 -2.75 19.41
CA ARG A 38 5.13 -3.33 20.29
C ARG A 38 5.73 -2.29 21.23
N ALA A 39 5.85 -1.08 20.74
CA ALA A 39 6.39 -0.01 21.55
C ALA A 39 5.37 0.54 22.54
N GLY A 40 4.16 0.02 22.51
CA GLY A 40 3.13 0.48 23.42
C GLY A 40 2.55 1.82 23.03
N LYS A 41 2.76 2.24 21.80
CA LYS A 41 2.26 3.52 21.34
C LYS A 41 0.96 3.41 20.57
N LEU A 42 0.48 2.20 20.38
CA LEU A 42 -0.75 1.97 19.64
C LEU A 42 -1.58 0.96 20.38
N LYS A 43 -2.83 1.30 20.61
CA LYS A 43 -3.73 0.42 21.33
C LYS A 43 -4.18 -0.71 20.43
N ASP A 44 -4.54 -1.83 21.04
CA ASP A 44 -4.93 -3.00 20.30
C ASP A 44 -6.14 -2.72 19.41
N GLU A 45 -7.09 -1.97 19.92
CA GLU A 45 -8.27 -1.62 19.15
C GLU A 45 -7.90 -0.85 17.90
N ALA A 46 -7.02 0.13 18.06
CA ALA A 46 -6.60 0.94 16.94
C ALA A 46 -5.83 0.10 15.93
N ARG A 47 -4.98 -0.78 16.44
CA ARG A 47 -4.21 -1.64 15.57
C ARG A 47 -5.12 -2.52 14.71
N ARG A 48 -6.12 -3.10 15.34
CA ARG A 48 -7.05 -3.96 14.62
C ARG A 48 -7.80 -3.20 13.55
N ARG A 49 -8.21 -1.99 13.88
CA ARG A 49 -8.94 -1.18 12.92
C ARG A 49 -8.09 -0.86 11.71
N ILE A 50 -6.86 -0.45 11.96
CA ILE A 50 -5.98 -0.08 10.86
C ILE A 50 -5.64 -1.30 10.02
N GLU A 51 -5.38 -2.43 10.65
CA GLU A 51 -5.07 -3.64 9.91
C GLU A 51 -6.26 -4.08 9.06
N ARG A 52 -7.45 -3.89 9.56
CA ARG A 52 -8.62 -4.21 8.78
C ARG A 52 -8.71 -3.34 7.55
N GLU A 53 -8.42 -2.05 7.70
CA GLU A 53 -8.43 -1.16 6.57
C GLU A 53 -7.38 -1.54 5.55
N LEU A 54 -6.23 -1.92 6.02
CA LEU A 54 -5.18 -2.37 5.12
C LEU A 54 -5.59 -3.63 4.38
N ASP A 55 -6.25 -4.54 5.07
CA ASP A 55 -6.74 -5.75 4.44
C ASP A 55 -7.73 -5.43 3.33
N LEU A 56 -8.62 -4.49 3.59
CA LEU A 56 -9.60 -4.11 2.59
C LEU A 56 -8.94 -3.49 1.38
N ARG A 57 -7.94 -2.66 1.60
CA ARG A 57 -7.21 -2.08 0.51
C ARG A 57 -6.50 -3.14 -0.30
N GLU A 58 -5.87 -4.07 0.38
CA GLU A 58 -5.15 -5.12 -0.31
C GLU A 58 -6.10 -5.98 -1.12
N ALA A 59 -7.29 -6.21 -0.60
CA ALA A 59 -8.26 -7.03 -1.29
C ALA A 59 -8.75 -6.37 -2.57
N GLU A 60 -8.63 -5.05 -2.66
CA GLU A 60 -9.05 -4.34 -3.85
C GLU A 60 -8.00 -4.36 -4.94
N LEU A 61 -6.81 -4.78 -4.62
CA LEU A 61 -5.75 -4.84 -5.62
C LEU A 61 -5.94 -6.07 -6.49
N PRO A 62 -5.75 -5.92 -7.79
CA PRO A 62 -5.86 -7.08 -8.69
C PRO A 62 -4.74 -8.07 -8.41
N LYS A 63 -4.99 -9.31 -8.76
CA LYS A 63 -3.99 -10.36 -8.60
C LYS A 63 -3.33 -10.75 -9.92
#